data_984c2a38424a3e3c794154dfc48bb27e
#
_entry.id   984c2a38424a3e3c794154dfc48bb27e
#
_cell.length_a   1.000
_cell.length_b   1.000
_cell.length_c   1.000
_cell.angle_alpha   90.00
_cell.angle_beta   90.00
_cell.angle_gamma   90.00
#
_symmetry.space_group_name_H-M   'P 1'
#
loop_
_entity.id
_entity.type
_entity.pdbx_description
1 polymer ?
#
loop_
_entity_poly.entity_id
_entity_poly.type
_entity_poly.pdbx_seq_one_letter_code
_entity_poly.pdbx_strand_id
1 'polypeptide(L)'
;MSVEIRVFDPRTDTEEWNRYVDRSDGTNPFFRAEALRLQADDTDTRLHLLAGFKGQEAVGIFPLFEYRRGPIAGAFSPAPRSWSPYLGPAVLNVDKLKQRKADRRIKRFLDGCLEWIDEELSPMYTKFVAAEFDDVRPFVWNEYDVCPGYTYVVDMDCTEDELLSRFSSDARSNVRNADEETYVIEEGTADDVGRIVDQVAARYENQGRPFHLSESFARRAYERLPDGSLRPYVCRVDGEFQGGILVVESDRTRYRWQGGVKPDADVDLAINDVLDWHVMRDGLEAGIERYDMVGAGVPSINRYKAKFNPRLEIHFEITAGTFGLDVVVDRYRKLR
;
A
#
# COMPACT_ATOMS: atom_id res chain seq x y z
N MET A 1 30.19 -7.99 -13.83
CA MET A 1 29.52 -8.99 -12.96
C MET A 1 28.03 -8.79 -13.13
N SER A 2 27.30 -9.83 -13.48
CA SER A 2 25.83 -9.86 -13.60
C SER A 2 25.18 -9.80 -12.21
N VAL A 3 23.92 -9.46 -12.15
CA VAL A 3 23.05 -9.72 -10.99
C VAL A 3 22.40 -11.08 -11.27
N GLU A 4 22.48 -11.97 -10.31
CA GLU A 4 21.83 -13.30 -10.33
C GLU A 4 20.45 -13.15 -9.68
N ILE A 5 19.39 -13.63 -10.33
CA ILE A 5 18.06 -13.68 -9.75
C ILE A 5 17.85 -15.05 -9.12
N ARG A 6 17.42 -15.04 -7.84
CA ARG A 6 17.06 -16.25 -7.09
C ARG A 6 15.59 -16.16 -6.71
N VAL A 7 14.92 -17.31 -6.78
CA VAL A 7 13.52 -17.44 -6.37
C VAL A 7 13.49 -18.08 -5.00
N PHE A 8 12.89 -17.39 -4.05
CA PHE A 8 12.73 -17.85 -2.67
C PHE A 8 11.41 -18.59 -2.53
N ASP A 9 11.44 -19.69 -1.79
CA ASP A 9 10.21 -20.41 -1.44
C ASP A 9 9.46 -19.59 -0.36
N PRO A 10 8.22 -19.14 -0.63
CA PRO A 10 7.47 -18.31 0.32
C PRO A 10 7.11 -19.05 1.62
N ARG A 11 7.32 -20.37 1.72
CA ARG A 11 7.03 -21.16 2.92
C ARG A 11 8.25 -21.45 3.77
N THR A 12 9.39 -21.70 3.14
CA THR A 12 10.63 -22.11 3.82
C THR A 12 11.61 -20.97 4.03
N ASP A 13 11.62 -19.98 3.13
CA ASP A 13 12.62 -18.90 3.12
C ASP A 13 12.07 -17.60 3.71
N THR A 14 10.99 -17.68 4.50
CA THR A 14 10.26 -16.54 5.09
C THR A 14 11.19 -15.60 5.88
N GLU A 15 12.04 -16.15 6.75
CA GLU A 15 12.94 -15.33 7.59
C GLU A 15 14.00 -14.60 6.75
N GLU A 16 14.53 -15.27 5.74
CA GLU A 16 15.54 -14.68 4.87
C GLU A 16 14.92 -13.58 4.00
N TRP A 17 13.73 -13.83 3.43
CA TRP A 17 12.98 -12.82 2.69
C TRP A 17 12.66 -11.59 3.55
N ASN A 18 12.11 -11.80 4.76
CA ASN A 18 11.75 -10.72 5.67
C ASN A 18 12.96 -9.88 6.09
N ARG A 19 14.16 -10.49 6.25
CA ARG A 19 15.40 -9.72 6.47
C ARG A 19 15.75 -8.79 5.30
N TYR A 20 15.40 -9.13 4.06
CA TYR A 20 15.57 -8.22 2.94
C TYR A 20 14.51 -7.12 2.93
N VAL A 21 13.26 -7.44 3.28
CA VAL A 21 12.21 -6.44 3.48
C VAL A 21 12.63 -5.39 4.51
N ASP A 22 13.11 -5.84 5.68
CA ASP A 22 13.54 -4.95 6.79
C ASP A 22 14.76 -4.07 6.43
N ARG A 23 15.47 -4.40 5.37
CA ARG A 23 16.67 -3.67 4.91
C ARG A 23 16.45 -2.87 3.63
N SER A 24 15.28 -2.96 3.05
CA SER A 24 14.91 -2.25 1.83
C SER A 24 14.20 -0.96 2.17
N ASP A 25 14.63 0.13 1.56
CA ASP A 25 13.87 1.37 1.59
C ASP A 25 12.62 1.24 0.71
N GLY A 26 11.54 1.92 1.09
CA GLY A 26 10.29 1.94 0.32
C GLY A 26 9.43 0.68 0.43
N THR A 27 9.70 -0.22 1.38
CA THR A 27 8.83 -1.36 1.68
C THR A 27 7.80 -1.01 2.75
N ASN A 28 6.68 -1.72 2.74
CA ASN A 28 5.63 -1.66 3.75
C ASN A 28 5.32 -3.08 4.25
N PRO A 29 4.54 -3.27 5.32
CA PRO A 29 4.25 -4.60 5.88
C PRO A 29 3.67 -5.61 4.89
N PHE A 30 3.07 -5.17 3.78
CA PHE A 30 2.57 -6.09 2.75
C PHE A 30 3.67 -6.74 1.89
N PHE A 31 4.93 -6.30 2.00
CA PHE A 31 6.09 -6.99 1.41
C PHE A 31 6.51 -8.23 2.22
N ARG A 32 6.07 -8.38 3.46
CA ARG A 32 6.45 -9.55 4.29
C ARG A 32 5.85 -10.83 3.72
N ALA A 33 6.60 -11.91 3.83
CA ALA A 33 6.21 -13.20 3.25
C ALA A 33 4.83 -13.68 3.74
N GLU A 34 4.48 -13.38 5.00
CA GLU A 34 3.18 -13.70 5.59
C GLU A 34 2.03 -12.96 4.88
N ALA A 35 2.20 -11.65 4.66
CA ALA A 35 1.22 -10.83 3.95
C ALA A 35 1.10 -11.21 2.47
N LEU A 36 2.23 -11.49 1.82
CA LEU A 36 2.25 -11.92 0.42
C LEU A 36 1.54 -13.26 0.22
N ARG A 37 1.75 -14.23 1.14
CA ARG A 37 1.00 -15.50 1.12
C ARG A 37 -0.50 -15.30 1.30
N LEU A 38 -0.90 -14.45 2.26
CA LEU A 38 -2.31 -14.12 2.45
C LEU A 38 -2.94 -13.52 1.20
N GLN A 39 -2.21 -12.61 0.51
CA GLN A 39 -2.68 -12.04 -0.76
C GLN A 39 -2.81 -13.10 -1.84
N ALA A 40 -1.84 -14.00 -1.97
CA ALA A 40 -1.87 -15.08 -2.95
C ALA A 40 -3.06 -16.03 -2.72
N ASP A 41 -3.30 -16.42 -1.46
CA ASP A 41 -4.42 -17.27 -1.07
C ASP A 41 -5.78 -16.59 -1.34
N ASP A 42 -5.91 -15.29 -1.02
CA ASP A 42 -7.18 -14.53 -1.19
C ASP A 42 -7.52 -14.27 -2.66
N THR A 43 -6.51 -14.17 -3.51
CA THR A 43 -6.67 -13.84 -4.93
C THR A 43 -6.54 -15.03 -5.87
N ASP A 44 -6.33 -16.25 -5.35
CA ASP A 44 -6.09 -17.47 -6.11
C ASP A 44 -4.95 -17.29 -7.14
N THR A 45 -3.81 -16.76 -6.64
CA THR A 45 -2.60 -16.54 -7.44
C THR A 45 -1.42 -17.30 -6.87
N ARG A 46 -0.43 -17.59 -7.71
CA ARG A 46 0.83 -18.20 -7.29
C ARG A 46 1.84 -17.10 -6.97
N LEU A 47 2.42 -17.16 -5.77
CA LEU A 47 3.42 -16.21 -5.30
C LEU A 47 4.83 -16.66 -5.72
N HIS A 48 5.60 -15.71 -6.27
CA HIS A 48 7.02 -15.84 -6.57
C HIS A 48 7.78 -14.71 -5.87
N LEU A 49 8.80 -15.06 -5.11
CA LEU A 49 9.64 -14.12 -4.37
C LEU A 49 11.01 -14.02 -5.07
N LEU A 50 11.19 -13.00 -5.91
CA LEU A 50 12.45 -12.79 -6.62
C LEU A 50 13.40 -11.93 -5.79
N ALA A 51 14.64 -12.36 -5.65
CA ALA A 51 15.71 -11.56 -5.06
C ALA A 51 16.93 -11.53 -5.97
N GLY A 52 17.48 -10.33 -6.17
CA GLY A 52 18.68 -10.12 -6.99
C GLY A 52 19.94 -10.13 -6.14
N PHE A 53 20.99 -10.79 -6.62
CA PHE A 53 22.27 -10.89 -5.91
C PHE A 53 23.45 -10.47 -6.79
N LYS A 54 24.36 -9.73 -6.18
CA LYS A 54 25.70 -9.48 -6.73
C LYS A 54 26.74 -10.19 -5.87
N GLY A 55 27.10 -11.41 -6.27
CA GLY A 55 27.83 -12.32 -5.39
C GLY A 55 26.94 -12.76 -4.23
N GLN A 56 27.33 -12.40 -3.00
CA GLN A 56 26.54 -12.68 -1.79
C GLN A 56 25.70 -11.48 -1.33
N GLU A 57 25.84 -10.32 -1.97
CA GLU A 57 25.14 -9.10 -1.59
C GLU A 57 23.77 -9.05 -2.27
N ALA A 58 22.68 -9.03 -1.49
CA ALA A 58 21.34 -8.76 -2.00
C ALA A 58 21.26 -7.30 -2.48
N VAL A 59 20.68 -7.08 -3.66
CA VAL A 59 20.60 -5.78 -4.32
C VAL A 59 19.18 -5.32 -4.60
N GLY A 60 18.21 -6.20 -4.47
CA GLY A 60 16.79 -5.90 -4.62
C GLY A 60 15.92 -7.12 -4.42
N ILE A 61 14.65 -6.86 -4.13
CA ILE A 61 13.58 -7.86 -4.02
C ILE A 61 12.41 -7.46 -4.90
N PHE A 62 11.68 -8.44 -5.41
CA PHE A 62 10.51 -8.21 -6.24
C PHE A 62 9.49 -9.33 -6.02
N PRO A 63 8.45 -9.10 -5.19
CA PRO A 63 7.36 -10.05 -5.04
C PRO A 63 6.43 -10.01 -6.25
N LEU A 64 6.08 -11.18 -6.79
CA LEU A 64 5.24 -11.32 -7.97
C LEU A 64 4.11 -12.32 -7.72
N PHE A 65 2.95 -12.02 -8.26
CA PHE A 65 1.76 -12.87 -8.25
C PHE A 65 1.44 -13.31 -9.67
N GLU A 66 1.59 -14.61 -9.93
CA GLU A 66 1.18 -15.22 -11.19
C GLU A 66 -0.31 -15.55 -11.13
N TYR A 67 -1.07 -14.95 -12.04
CA TYR A 67 -2.45 -15.34 -12.31
C TYR A 67 -2.49 -16.21 -13.56
N ARG A 68 -3.09 -17.41 -13.46
CA ARG A 68 -3.22 -18.31 -14.60
C ARG A 68 -4.62 -18.91 -14.66
N ARG A 69 -5.28 -18.72 -15.78
CA ARG A 69 -6.61 -19.31 -16.03
C ARG A 69 -6.69 -19.80 -17.47
N GLY A 70 -6.57 -21.12 -17.66
CA GLY A 70 -6.42 -21.71 -18.99
C GLY A 70 -5.23 -21.10 -19.74
N PRO A 71 -5.42 -20.57 -20.97
CA PRO A 71 -4.33 -19.98 -21.73
C PRO A 71 -3.95 -18.56 -21.25
N ILE A 72 -4.73 -17.94 -20.36
CA ILE A 72 -4.48 -16.58 -19.89
C ILE A 72 -3.50 -16.63 -18.75
N ALA A 73 -2.36 -15.98 -18.92
CA ALA A 73 -1.34 -15.79 -17.88
C ALA A 73 -1.08 -14.30 -17.65
N GLY A 74 -0.88 -13.91 -16.41
CA GLY A 74 -0.53 -12.55 -16.04
C GLY A 74 0.42 -12.53 -14.84
N ALA A 75 1.28 -11.51 -14.77
CA ALA A 75 2.18 -11.27 -13.65
C ALA A 75 1.87 -9.90 -13.01
N PHE A 76 1.71 -9.89 -11.69
CA PHE A 76 1.21 -8.74 -10.96
C PHE A 76 2.05 -8.44 -9.71
N SER A 77 2.12 -7.18 -9.33
CA SER A 77 2.64 -6.73 -8.04
C SER A 77 2.01 -5.35 -7.72
N PRO A 78 1.00 -5.30 -6.86
CA PRO A 78 0.37 -6.34 -6.06
C PRO A 78 -0.53 -7.31 -6.85
N ALA A 79 -1.03 -8.35 -6.17
CA ALA A 79 -1.98 -9.31 -6.74
C ALA A 79 -3.24 -8.62 -7.30
N PRO A 80 -3.84 -9.13 -8.39
CA PRO A 80 -5.04 -8.53 -8.95
C PRO A 80 -6.19 -8.59 -7.94
N ARG A 81 -6.94 -7.50 -7.83
CA ARG A 81 -8.03 -7.33 -6.86
C ARG A 81 -7.61 -7.33 -5.39
N SER A 82 -6.32 -7.38 -5.07
CA SER A 82 -5.85 -7.11 -3.72
C SER A 82 -5.94 -5.61 -3.40
N TRP A 83 -6.01 -5.29 -2.13
CA TRP A 83 -6.01 -3.90 -1.64
C TRP A 83 -4.67 -3.48 -1.04
N SER A 84 -3.59 -4.19 -1.35
CA SER A 84 -2.26 -3.70 -1.00
C SER A 84 -2.01 -2.36 -1.67
N PRO A 85 -1.60 -1.33 -0.93
CA PRO A 85 -1.45 -0.01 -1.50
C PRO A 85 -0.37 0.03 -2.57
N TYR A 86 0.80 -0.51 -2.23
CA TYR A 86 1.96 -0.52 -3.11
C TYR A 86 2.75 -1.80 -2.89
N LEU A 87 3.20 -2.38 -3.99
CA LEU A 87 4.23 -3.40 -4.06
C LEU A 87 5.09 -3.09 -5.29
N GLY A 88 5.85 -4.05 -5.77
CA GLY A 88 6.74 -3.85 -6.90
C GLY A 88 8.16 -4.17 -6.50
N PRO A 89 9.17 -3.76 -7.28
CA PRO A 89 10.55 -3.93 -6.88
C PRO A 89 10.93 -2.99 -5.75
N ALA A 90 11.75 -3.47 -4.82
CA ALA A 90 12.44 -2.64 -3.84
C ALA A 90 13.95 -2.92 -3.93
N VAL A 91 14.76 -1.88 -3.77
CA VAL A 91 16.22 -1.98 -3.91
C VAL A 91 16.90 -1.96 -2.55
N LEU A 92 18.09 -2.58 -2.49
CA LEU A 92 18.91 -2.63 -1.30
C LEU A 92 20.29 -2.05 -1.58
N ASN A 93 20.84 -1.34 -0.59
CA ASN A 93 22.24 -0.89 -0.58
C ASN A 93 22.62 -0.01 -1.80
N VAL A 94 21.68 0.77 -2.35
CA VAL A 94 21.95 1.66 -3.49
C VAL A 94 22.40 3.05 -3.07
N ASP A 95 21.90 3.58 -1.94
CA ASP A 95 22.16 4.95 -1.46
C ASP A 95 23.63 5.22 -1.19
N LYS A 96 24.37 4.20 -0.78
CA LYS A 96 25.82 4.28 -0.53
C LYS A 96 26.65 4.26 -1.82
N LEU A 97 26.01 4.15 -2.99
CA LEU A 97 26.70 4.06 -4.26
C LEU A 97 26.77 5.41 -4.95
N LYS A 98 27.84 5.63 -5.73
CA LYS A 98 27.84 6.72 -6.70
C LYS A 98 26.79 6.44 -7.80
N GLN A 99 26.11 7.47 -8.29
CA GLN A 99 25.01 7.41 -9.25
C GLN A 99 25.22 6.37 -10.39
N ARG A 100 26.36 6.44 -11.09
CA ARG A 100 26.68 5.48 -12.17
C ARG A 100 26.67 4.01 -11.72
N LYS A 101 26.99 3.74 -10.44
CA LYS A 101 26.99 2.37 -9.91
C LYS A 101 25.58 1.96 -9.47
N ALA A 102 24.82 2.88 -8.90
CA ALA A 102 23.42 2.70 -8.53
C ALA A 102 22.58 2.39 -9.80
N ASP A 103 22.62 3.26 -10.81
CA ASP A 103 21.93 3.06 -12.09
C ASP A 103 22.21 1.69 -12.70
N ARG A 104 23.49 1.30 -12.73
CA ARG A 104 23.88 0.00 -13.27
C ARG A 104 23.37 -1.17 -12.46
N ARG A 105 23.29 -1.01 -11.12
CA ARG A 105 22.83 -2.05 -10.20
C ARG A 105 21.33 -2.24 -10.36
N ILE A 106 20.56 -1.15 -10.31
CA ILE A 106 19.10 -1.15 -10.50
C ILE A 106 18.74 -1.73 -11.87
N LYS A 107 19.38 -1.22 -12.94
CA LYS A 107 19.13 -1.74 -14.29
C LYS A 107 19.32 -3.26 -14.39
N ARG A 108 20.45 -3.78 -13.89
CA ARG A 108 20.75 -5.22 -13.97
C ARG A 108 19.83 -6.08 -13.13
N PHE A 109 19.39 -5.56 -11.99
CA PHE A 109 18.42 -6.23 -11.15
C PHE A 109 17.08 -6.34 -11.87
N LEU A 110 16.59 -5.22 -12.39
CA LEU A 110 15.31 -5.21 -13.10
C LEU A 110 15.37 -6.00 -14.41
N ASP A 111 16.41 -5.82 -15.24
CA ASP A 111 16.57 -6.64 -16.45
C ASP A 111 16.49 -8.12 -16.15
N GLY A 112 17.19 -8.59 -15.11
CA GLY A 112 17.15 -10.01 -14.72
C GLY A 112 15.78 -10.45 -14.20
N CYS A 113 15.06 -9.59 -13.46
CA CYS A 113 13.69 -9.91 -13.02
C CYS A 113 12.71 -9.98 -14.20
N LEU A 114 12.81 -9.06 -15.15
CA LEU A 114 11.95 -9.02 -16.34
C LEU A 114 12.23 -10.19 -17.27
N GLU A 115 13.51 -10.55 -17.49
CA GLU A 115 13.91 -11.74 -18.23
C GLU A 115 13.34 -13.02 -17.58
N TRP A 116 13.44 -13.15 -16.25
CA TRP A 116 12.83 -14.25 -15.52
C TRP A 116 11.31 -14.32 -15.69
N ILE A 117 10.62 -13.17 -15.63
CA ILE A 117 9.16 -13.09 -15.85
C ILE A 117 8.79 -13.59 -17.24
N ASP A 118 9.51 -13.16 -18.25
CA ASP A 118 9.25 -13.54 -19.65
C ASP A 118 9.53 -15.03 -19.91
N GLU A 119 10.63 -15.55 -19.38
CA GLU A 119 11.05 -16.95 -19.58
C GLU A 119 10.18 -17.95 -18.79
N GLU A 120 9.91 -17.66 -17.51
CA GLU A 120 9.27 -18.61 -16.61
C GLU A 120 7.73 -18.48 -16.58
N LEU A 121 7.20 -17.27 -16.72
CA LEU A 121 5.75 -17.02 -16.62
C LEU A 121 5.12 -16.80 -18.00
N SER A 122 5.86 -16.25 -18.96
CA SER A 122 5.37 -15.87 -20.30
C SER A 122 4.00 -15.16 -20.24
N PRO A 123 3.87 -14.06 -19.50
CA PRO A 123 2.58 -13.43 -19.23
C PRO A 123 2.05 -12.74 -20.48
N MET A 124 0.72 -12.81 -20.68
CA MET A 124 0.03 -12.01 -21.70
C MET A 124 -0.18 -10.56 -21.25
N TYR A 125 -0.15 -10.32 -19.94
CA TYR A 125 -0.30 -9.01 -19.33
C TYR A 125 0.45 -8.94 -18.00
N THR A 126 1.13 -7.82 -17.78
CA THR A 126 1.80 -7.51 -16.52
C THR A 126 1.29 -6.18 -15.97
N LYS A 127 1.22 -6.10 -14.64
CA LYS A 127 0.94 -4.83 -13.95
C LYS A 127 1.69 -4.80 -12.62
N PHE A 128 2.50 -3.75 -12.44
CA PHE A 128 3.20 -3.46 -11.19
C PHE A 128 2.82 -2.08 -10.68
N VAL A 129 2.77 -1.88 -9.37
CA VAL A 129 2.53 -0.58 -8.73
C VAL A 129 3.67 -0.31 -7.77
N ALA A 130 4.59 0.54 -8.15
CA ALA A 130 5.79 0.85 -7.41
C ALA A 130 5.68 2.25 -6.79
N ALA A 131 5.75 2.35 -5.47
CA ALA A 131 5.94 3.58 -4.73
C ALA A 131 7.37 3.63 -4.16
N GLU A 132 7.88 4.82 -3.91
CA GLU A 132 9.25 5.02 -3.40
C GLU A 132 10.33 4.33 -4.25
N PHE A 133 10.07 4.21 -5.56
CA PHE A 133 10.96 3.63 -6.55
C PHE A 133 11.18 4.61 -7.69
N ASP A 134 12.28 5.38 -7.63
CA ASP A 134 12.51 6.54 -8.50
C ASP A 134 12.96 6.18 -9.91
N ASP A 135 13.75 5.12 -10.07
CA ASP A 135 14.36 4.78 -11.37
C ASP A 135 13.52 3.79 -12.19
N VAL A 136 12.47 4.28 -12.80
CA VAL A 136 11.60 3.49 -13.71
C VAL A 136 12.15 3.35 -15.13
N ARG A 137 13.30 3.97 -15.47
CA ARG A 137 13.90 3.90 -16.81
C ARG A 137 14.13 2.47 -17.31
N PRO A 138 14.56 1.50 -16.48
CA PRO A 138 14.71 0.13 -16.95
C PRO A 138 13.41 -0.51 -17.46
N PHE A 139 12.26 -0.17 -16.89
CA PHE A 139 10.96 -0.62 -17.42
C PHE A 139 10.68 -0.03 -18.80
N VAL A 140 10.91 1.29 -18.99
CA VAL A 140 10.76 1.96 -20.28
C VAL A 140 11.70 1.36 -21.33
N TRP A 141 12.93 1.02 -20.96
CA TRP A 141 13.89 0.40 -21.89
C TRP A 141 13.54 -1.04 -22.27
N ASN A 142 12.70 -1.71 -21.45
CA ASN A 142 12.15 -3.04 -21.72
C ASN A 142 10.71 -2.96 -22.27
N GLU A 143 10.33 -1.83 -22.85
CA GLU A 143 9.05 -1.61 -23.57
C GLU A 143 7.79 -1.70 -22.67
N TYR A 144 7.92 -1.43 -21.36
CA TYR A 144 6.79 -1.26 -20.48
C TYR A 144 6.25 0.16 -20.54
N ASP A 145 4.93 0.28 -20.50
CA ASP A 145 4.25 1.56 -20.28
C ASP A 145 4.35 1.95 -18.81
N VAL A 146 4.80 3.17 -18.54
CA VAL A 146 4.94 3.73 -17.20
C VAL A 146 4.03 4.93 -17.07
N CYS A 147 3.02 4.84 -16.22
CA CYS A 147 2.06 5.89 -15.96
C CYS A 147 2.19 6.38 -14.49
N PRO A 148 2.22 7.70 -14.24
CA PRO A 148 2.20 8.23 -12.90
C PRO A 148 0.81 8.04 -12.26
N GLY A 149 0.79 7.51 -11.05
CA GLY A 149 -0.31 7.60 -10.12
C GLY A 149 0.06 8.57 -8.99
N TYR A 150 -0.89 8.98 -8.18
CA TYR A 150 -0.67 9.99 -7.17
C TYR A 150 -1.22 9.57 -5.82
N THR A 151 -0.51 9.93 -4.75
CA THR A 151 -0.98 9.84 -3.38
C THR A 151 -0.77 11.16 -2.64
N TYR A 152 -1.49 11.34 -1.54
CA TYR A 152 -1.30 12.45 -0.61
C TYR A 152 -0.55 11.97 0.62
N VAL A 153 0.57 12.63 0.94
CA VAL A 153 1.40 12.33 2.12
C VAL A 153 1.50 13.57 3.01
N VAL A 154 1.07 13.44 4.25
CA VAL A 154 1.27 14.45 5.28
C VAL A 154 2.67 14.26 5.87
N ASP A 155 3.46 15.33 5.87
CA ASP A 155 4.77 15.40 6.51
C ASP A 155 4.59 15.58 8.02
N MET A 156 5.06 14.61 8.77
CA MET A 156 4.94 14.55 10.23
C MET A 156 6.27 14.81 10.95
N ASP A 157 7.35 15.17 10.24
CA ASP A 157 8.60 15.63 10.87
C ASP A 157 8.43 17.05 11.44
N CYS A 158 7.63 17.16 12.51
CA CYS A 158 7.29 18.41 13.16
C CYS A 158 6.63 18.15 14.52
N THR A 159 6.38 19.21 15.28
CA THR A 159 5.60 19.13 16.52
C THR A 159 4.09 19.00 16.26
N GLU A 160 3.34 18.53 17.27
CA GLU A 160 1.87 18.43 17.20
C GLU A 160 1.22 19.77 16.87
N ASP A 161 1.63 20.86 17.52
CA ASP A 161 1.10 22.20 17.27
C ASP A 161 1.39 22.68 15.84
N GLU A 162 2.59 22.43 15.33
CA GLU A 162 2.96 22.74 13.95
C GLU A 162 2.12 21.95 12.95
N LEU A 163 1.94 20.64 13.19
CA LEU A 163 1.11 19.78 12.34
C LEU A 163 -0.33 20.31 12.27
N LEU A 164 -0.96 20.53 13.43
CA LEU A 164 -2.33 21.04 13.51
C LEU A 164 -2.45 22.43 12.86
N SER A 165 -1.43 23.28 12.99
CA SER A 165 -1.43 24.62 12.39
C SER A 165 -1.48 24.62 10.85
N ARG A 166 -0.96 23.54 10.22
CA ARG A 166 -0.94 23.36 8.76
C ARG A 166 -2.29 22.95 8.17
N PHE A 167 -3.21 22.41 9.00
CA PHE A 167 -4.53 21.96 8.53
C PHE A 167 -5.37 23.14 8.06
N SER A 168 -6.35 22.87 7.21
CA SER A 168 -7.38 23.85 6.84
C SER A 168 -8.15 24.36 8.07
N SER A 169 -8.76 25.54 7.95
CA SER A 169 -9.48 26.15 9.07
C SER A 169 -10.61 25.29 9.61
N ASP A 170 -11.33 24.59 8.72
CA ASP A 170 -12.43 23.68 9.10
C ASP A 170 -11.91 22.44 9.82
N ALA A 171 -10.85 21.79 9.32
CA ALA A 171 -10.27 20.62 10.00
C ALA A 171 -9.70 20.99 11.38
N ARG A 172 -8.97 22.13 11.49
CA ARG A 172 -8.51 22.63 12.80
C ARG A 172 -9.67 22.92 13.76
N SER A 173 -10.74 23.53 13.26
CA SER A 173 -11.91 23.80 14.08
C SER A 173 -12.58 22.52 14.55
N ASN A 174 -12.73 21.54 13.66
CA ASN A 174 -13.31 20.24 13.99
C ASN A 174 -12.52 19.52 15.08
N VAL A 175 -11.18 19.53 14.98
CA VAL A 175 -10.30 18.91 15.98
C VAL A 175 -10.34 19.66 17.31
N ARG A 176 -10.25 21.02 17.31
CA ARG A 176 -10.19 21.81 18.54
C ARG A 176 -11.51 21.89 19.29
N ASN A 177 -12.63 21.83 18.57
CA ASN A 177 -13.96 21.92 19.16
C ASN A 177 -14.56 20.57 19.49
N ALA A 178 -13.88 19.47 19.14
CA ALA A 178 -14.30 18.14 19.53
C ALA A 178 -14.18 18.01 21.07
N ASP A 179 -15.30 17.72 21.70
CA ASP A 179 -15.36 17.51 23.15
C ASP A 179 -14.93 16.07 23.45
N GLU A 180 -13.70 15.91 23.95
CA GLU A 180 -13.10 14.60 24.25
C GLU A 180 -13.88 13.84 25.38
N GLU A 181 -14.80 14.49 26.09
CA GLU A 181 -15.67 13.80 27.04
C GLU A 181 -16.83 13.06 26.35
N THR A 182 -17.13 13.38 25.08
CA THR A 182 -18.27 12.82 24.34
C THR A 182 -17.90 11.62 23.47
N TYR A 183 -16.62 11.37 23.20
CA TYR A 183 -16.15 10.26 22.38
C TYR A 183 -14.84 9.68 22.87
N VAL A 184 -14.55 8.45 22.43
CA VAL A 184 -13.28 7.78 22.66
C VAL A 184 -12.71 7.33 21.31
N ILE A 185 -11.42 7.62 21.07
CA ILE A 185 -10.67 6.97 19.99
C ILE A 185 -9.64 6.05 20.63
N GLU A 186 -9.65 4.80 20.21
CA GLU A 186 -8.78 3.76 20.75
C GLU A 186 -8.27 2.83 19.65
N GLU A 187 -7.19 2.13 19.90
CA GLU A 187 -6.79 1.01 19.06
C GLU A 187 -7.75 -0.15 19.33
N GLY A 188 -8.44 -0.59 18.28
CA GLY A 188 -9.46 -1.62 18.36
C GLY A 188 -8.89 -3.04 18.30
N THR A 189 -9.77 -3.99 18.17
CA THR A 189 -9.51 -5.43 18.15
C THR A 189 -9.70 -6.04 16.77
N ALA A 190 -9.44 -7.36 16.62
CA ALA A 190 -9.74 -8.11 15.41
C ALA A 190 -11.24 -8.00 15.01
N ASP A 191 -12.15 -7.87 15.98
CA ASP A 191 -13.58 -7.67 15.70
C ASP A 191 -13.83 -6.28 15.10
N ASP A 192 -13.12 -5.27 15.56
CA ASP A 192 -13.24 -3.92 15.01
C ASP A 192 -12.64 -3.82 13.59
N VAL A 193 -11.61 -4.62 13.27
CA VAL A 193 -11.14 -4.78 11.88
C VAL A 193 -12.28 -5.21 10.97
N GLY A 194 -13.06 -6.23 11.38
CA GLY A 194 -14.23 -6.68 10.64
C GLY A 194 -15.26 -5.56 10.45
N ARG A 195 -15.64 -4.89 11.55
CA ARG A 195 -16.61 -3.78 11.50
C ARG A 195 -16.22 -2.66 10.56
N ILE A 196 -14.93 -2.28 10.54
CA ILE A 196 -14.42 -1.25 9.63
C ILE A 196 -14.56 -1.71 8.17
N VAL A 197 -14.17 -2.96 7.87
CA VAL A 197 -14.28 -3.52 6.51
C VAL A 197 -15.73 -3.57 6.06
N ASP A 198 -16.65 -4.04 6.91
CA ASP A 198 -18.08 -4.12 6.62
C ASP A 198 -18.67 -2.73 6.35
N GLN A 199 -18.30 -1.72 7.14
CA GLN A 199 -18.74 -0.34 6.93
C GLN A 199 -18.28 0.21 5.58
N VAL A 200 -17.04 -0.11 5.17
CA VAL A 200 -16.52 0.28 3.86
C VAL A 200 -17.23 -0.48 2.75
N ALA A 201 -17.44 -1.79 2.90
CA ALA A 201 -18.15 -2.63 1.93
C ALA A 201 -19.57 -2.12 1.67
N ALA A 202 -20.34 -1.85 2.74
CA ALA A 202 -21.69 -1.30 2.63
C ALA A 202 -21.70 0.04 1.89
N ARG A 203 -20.70 0.91 2.11
CA ARG A 203 -20.59 2.18 1.37
C ARG A 203 -20.35 1.97 -0.11
N TYR A 204 -19.48 1.02 -0.49
CA TYR A 204 -19.22 0.71 -1.91
C TYR A 204 -20.48 0.13 -2.57
N GLU A 205 -21.20 -0.76 -1.87
CA GLU A 205 -22.46 -1.35 -2.33
C GLU A 205 -23.51 -0.26 -2.57
N ASN A 206 -23.69 0.68 -1.63
CA ASN A 206 -24.59 1.84 -1.77
C ASN A 206 -24.24 2.75 -2.96
N GLN A 207 -22.97 2.72 -3.43
CA GLN A 207 -22.51 3.43 -4.62
C GLN A 207 -22.59 2.58 -5.90
N GLY A 208 -23.08 1.35 -5.83
CA GLY A 208 -23.10 0.40 -6.95
C GLY A 208 -21.69 -0.01 -7.44
N ARG A 209 -20.69 0.03 -6.57
CA ARG A 209 -19.29 -0.26 -6.89
C ARG A 209 -18.85 -1.55 -6.22
N PRO A 210 -18.04 -2.39 -6.89
CA PRO A 210 -17.50 -3.59 -6.26
C PRO A 210 -16.46 -3.23 -5.19
N PHE A 211 -16.47 -3.99 -4.09
CA PHE A 211 -15.45 -3.95 -3.05
C PHE A 211 -14.86 -5.35 -2.90
N HIS A 212 -13.56 -5.49 -3.03
CA HIS A 212 -12.89 -6.79 -3.14
C HIS A 212 -12.12 -7.19 -1.87
N LEU A 213 -11.90 -6.27 -0.92
CA LEU A 213 -11.28 -6.62 0.34
C LEU A 213 -12.26 -7.44 1.18
N SER A 214 -11.89 -8.68 1.48
CA SER A 214 -12.69 -9.52 2.37
C SER A 214 -12.37 -9.22 3.84
N GLU A 215 -13.41 -9.27 4.69
CA GLU A 215 -13.24 -9.21 6.14
C GLU A 215 -12.23 -10.26 6.64
N SER A 216 -12.36 -11.48 6.12
CA SER A 216 -11.50 -12.60 6.51
C SER A 216 -10.03 -12.37 6.15
N PHE A 217 -9.74 -11.70 5.02
CA PHE A 217 -8.37 -11.31 4.69
C PHE A 217 -7.83 -10.27 5.69
N ALA A 218 -8.61 -9.21 5.95
CA ALA A 218 -8.19 -8.14 6.84
C ALA A 218 -7.94 -8.64 8.28
N ARG A 219 -8.83 -9.50 8.81
CA ARG A 219 -8.64 -10.15 10.13
C ARG A 219 -7.39 -11.03 10.15
N ARG A 220 -7.16 -11.87 9.14
CA ARG A 220 -5.96 -12.70 9.05
C ARG A 220 -4.69 -11.88 8.90
N ALA A 221 -4.75 -10.73 8.21
CA ALA A 221 -3.61 -9.82 8.13
C ALA A 221 -3.31 -9.23 9.51
N TYR A 222 -4.32 -8.79 10.24
CA TYR A 222 -4.16 -8.30 11.61
C TYR A 222 -3.55 -9.34 12.56
N GLU A 223 -3.97 -10.60 12.46
CA GLU A 223 -3.51 -11.69 13.32
C GLU A 223 -2.12 -12.26 12.97
N ARG A 224 -1.68 -12.11 11.72
CA ARG A 224 -0.48 -12.80 11.21
C ARG A 224 0.69 -11.88 10.91
N LEU A 225 0.44 -10.62 10.67
CA LEU A 225 1.52 -9.63 10.56
C LEU A 225 2.15 -9.39 11.94
N PRO A 226 3.39 -8.92 12.00
CA PRO A 226 3.97 -8.49 13.27
C PRO A 226 3.07 -7.48 13.99
N ASP A 227 3.05 -7.54 15.31
CA ASP A 227 2.27 -6.63 16.16
C ASP A 227 2.54 -5.17 15.78
N GLY A 228 1.49 -4.37 15.65
CA GLY A 228 1.56 -2.98 15.25
C GLY A 228 1.66 -2.73 13.74
N SER A 229 1.88 -3.77 12.89
CA SER A 229 1.92 -3.59 11.43
C SER A 229 0.58 -3.22 10.81
N LEU A 230 -0.52 -3.65 11.42
CA LEU A 230 -1.89 -3.27 11.05
C LEU A 230 -2.64 -2.85 12.31
N ARG A 231 -3.01 -1.58 12.38
CA ARG A 231 -3.67 -0.97 13.54
C ARG A 231 -5.10 -0.52 13.19
N PRO A 232 -6.13 -1.06 13.81
CA PRO A 232 -7.49 -0.54 13.71
C PRO A 232 -7.68 0.61 14.72
N TYR A 233 -7.89 1.83 14.27
CA TYR A 233 -8.32 2.94 15.11
C TYR A 233 -9.84 3.08 15.01
N VAL A 234 -10.52 3.10 16.15
CA VAL A 234 -11.98 3.17 16.22
C VAL A 234 -12.46 4.36 17.04
N CYS A 235 -13.52 5.00 16.57
CA CYS A 235 -14.23 6.03 17.29
C CYS A 235 -15.51 5.44 17.89
N ARG A 236 -15.72 5.62 19.20
CA ARG A 236 -16.93 5.26 19.91
C ARG A 236 -17.58 6.49 20.55
N VAL A 237 -18.89 6.55 20.48
CA VAL A 237 -19.71 7.53 21.19
C VAL A 237 -20.68 6.74 22.07
N ASP A 238 -20.77 7.06 23.34
CA ASP A 238 -21.56 6.31 24.32
C ASP A 238 -21.25 4.78 24.34
N GLY A 239 -19.99 4.41 24.06
CA GLY A 239 -19.53 3.03 23.94
C GLY A 239 -19.86 2.34 22.60
N GLU A 240 -20.64 2.96 21.74
CA GLU A 240 -21.05 2.42 20.46
C GLU A 240 -20.07 2.79 19.34
N PHE A 241 -19.73 1.81 18.47
CA PHE A 241 -18.87 2.00 17.30
C PHE A 241 -19.52 2.94 16.31
N GLN A 242 -18.83 4.04 15.98
CA GLN A 242 -19.29 5.03 14.99
C GLN A 242 -18.53 4.94 13.68
N GLY A 243 -17.29 4.49 13.71
CA GLY A 243 -16.45 4.34 12.52
C GLY A 243 -15.00 4.09 12.91
N GLY A 244 -14.19 3.77 11.91
CA GLY A 244 -12.78 3.51 12.16
C GLY A 244 -11.92 3.60 10.90
N ILE A 245 -10.61 3.48 11.11
CA ILE A 245 -9.58 3.50 10.09
C ILE A 245 -8.63 2.33 10.33
N LEU A 246 -8.36 1.53 9.31
CA LEU A 246 -7.28 0.57 9.30
C LEU A 246 -6.00 1.25 8.81
N VAL A 247 -4.98 1.27 9.64
CA VAL A 247 -3.68 1.85 9.36
C VAL A 247 -2.66 0.74 9.23
N VAL A 248 -1.90 0.73 8.14
CA VAL A 248 -0.72 -0.12 7.98
C VAL A 248 0.49 0.71 8.39
N GLU A 249 1.36 0.18 9.24
CA GLU A 249 2.50 0.91 9.80
C GLU A 249 3.81 0.24 9.42
N SER A 250 4.74 1.02 8.90
CA SER A 250 6.16 0.69 8.76
C SER A 250 6.98 1.58 9.69
N ASP A 251 8.31 1.41 9.74
CA ASP A 251 9.20 2.14 10.66
C ASP A 251 9.03 3.67 10.60
N ARG A 252 8.68 4.24 9.46
CA ARG A 252 8.63 5.69 9.24
C ARG A 252 7.31 6.20 8.68
N THR A 253 6.43 5.30 8.19
CA THR A 253 5.23 5.68 7.45
C THR A 253 4.01 4.94 7.96
N ARG A 254 2.95 5.67 8.22
CA ARG A 254 1.59 5.16 8.38
C ARG A 254 0.83 5.30 7.07
N TYR A 255 0.20 4.25 6.64
CA TYR A 255 -0.66 4.20 5.46
C TYR A 255 -2.12 4.12 5.92
N ARG A 256 -2.93 5.11 5.56
CA ARG A 256 -4.38 5.11 5.78
C ARG A 256 -5.04 4.12 4.82
N TRP A 257 -4.98 2.85 5.19
CA TRP A 257 -5.30 1.78 4.26
C TRP A 257 -6.78 1.68 3.91
N GLN A 258 -7.67 1.62 4.91
CA GLN A 258 -9.12 1.51 4.71
C GLN A 258 -9.88 2.25 5.81
N GLY A 259 -11.16 2.56 5.56
CA GLY A 259 -12.02 3.16 6.58
C GLY A 259 -12.34 4.62 6.34
N GLY A 260 -12.79 5.30 7.40
CA GLY A 260 -13.21 6.69 7.35
C GLY A 260 -14.53 6.88 6.60
N VAL A 261 -15.46 5.96 6.76
CA VAL A 261 -16.82 6.08 6.24
C VAL A 261 -17.62 7.00 7.16
N LYS A 262 -18.40 7.92 6.57
CA LYS A 262 -19.31 8.75 7.37
C LYS A 262 -20.36 7.83 8.00
N PRO A 263 -20.56 7.86 9.34
CA PRO A 263 -21.59 7.07 9.99
C PRO A 263 -22.98 7.52 9.56
N ASP A 264 -23.94 6.61 9.66
CA ASP A 264 -25.35 6.92 9.42
C ASP A 264 -26.01 7.62 10.62
N ALA A 265 -25.36 7.56 11.79
CA ALA A 265 -25.85 8.19 13.02
C ALA A 265 -25.71 9.72 12.96
N ASP A 266 -26.71 10.41 13.47
CA ASP A 266 -26.68 11.88 13.64
C ASP A 266 -25.85 12.23 14.88
N VAL A 267 -24.53 12.20 14.70
CA VAL A 267 -23.56 12.52 15.74
C VAL A 267 -22.93 13.89 15.41
N ASP A 268 -23.01 14.83 16.33
CA ASP A 268 -22.39 16.16 16.19
C ASP A 268 -20.87 16.10 16.43
N LEU A 269 -20.19 15.26 15.66
CA LEU A 269 -18.76 15.05 15.70
C LEU A 269 -18.23 14.85 14.27
N ALA A 270 -17.17 15.56 13.92
CA ALA A 270 -16.46 15.34 12.65
C ALA A 270 -15.56 14.09 12.74
N ILE A 271 -16.16 12.91 12.90
CA ILE A 271 -15.50 11.63 13.25
C ILE A 271 -14.25 11.37 12.42
N ASN A 272 -14.30 11.58 11.11
CA ASN A 272 -13.14 11.33 10.25
C ASN A 272 -11.98 12.30 10.52
N ASP A 273 -12.28 13.58 10.79
CA ASP A 273 -11.24 14.58 11.06
C ASP A 273 -10.54 14.27 12.40
N VAL A 274 -11.30 13.87 13.43
CA VAL A 274 -10.71 13.49 14.73
C VAL A 274 -10.01 12.15 14.71
N LEU A 275 -10.49 11.17 13.91
CA LEU A 275 -9.80 9.89 13.70
C LEU A 275 -8.44 10.10 13.00
N ASP A 276 -8.42 10.81 11.86
CA ASP A 276 -7.17 11.08 11.14
C ASP A 276 -6.19 11.89 12.00
N TRP A 277 -6.70 12.86 12.78
CA TRP A 277 -5.89 13.61 13.75
C TRP A 277 -5.30 12.70 14.82
N HIS A 278 -6.10 11.83 15.43
CA HIS A 278 -5.63 10.90 16.47
C HIS A 278 -4.55 9.96 15.93
N VAL A 279 -4.75 9.39 14.73
CA VAL A 279 -3.76 8.53 14.07
C VAL A 279 -2.44 9.27 13.83
N MET A 280 -2.50 10.55 13.41
CA MET A 280 -1.30 11.35 13.21
C MET A 280 -0.62 11.69 14.53
N ARG A 281 -1.37 12.09 15.57
CA ARG A 281 -0.83 12.42 16.90
C ARG A 281 -0.13 11.21 17.53
N ASP A 282 -0.77 10.07 17.55
CA ASP A 282 -0.19 8.81 18.02
C ASP A 282 1.05 8.41 17.18
N GLY A 283 1.03 8.70 15.89
CA GLY A 283 2.19 8.54 15.00
C GLY A 283 3.37 9.43 15.37
N LEU A 284 3.14 10.71 15.70
CA LEU A 284 4.20 11.61 16.16
C LEU A 284 4.86 11.08 17.44
N GLU A 285 4.06 10.59 18.40
CA GLU A 285 4.56 10.00 19.64
C GLU A 285 5.41 8.73 19.38
N ALA A 286 5.06 7.96 18.34
CA ALA A 286 5.78 6.77 17.90
C ALA A 286 7.02 7.09 17.01
N GLY A 287 7.25 8.36 16.65
CA GLY A 287 8.36 8.77 15.78
C GLY A 287 8.10 8.52 14.28
N ILE A 288 6.86 8.39 13.88
CA ILE A 288 6.45 8.29 12.47
C ILE A 288 6.62 9.64 11.79
N GLU A 289 7.25 9.66 10.63
CA GLU A 289 7.57 10.86 9.88
C GLU A 289 6.57 11.18 8.76
N ARG A 290 5.76 10.19 8.35
CA ARG A 290 4.91 10.28 7.17
C ARG A 290 3.54 9.64 7.40
N TYR A 291 2.48 10.32 6.95
CA TYR A 291 1.13 9.75 6.89
C TYR A 291 0.63 9.73 5.44
N ASP A 292 0.73 8.58 4.79
CA ASP A 292 0.23 8.37 3.43
C ASP A 292 -1.27 8.09 3.49
N MET A 293 -2.05 8.96 2.88
CA MET A 293 -3.51 8.83 2.81
C MET A 293 -3.99 7.88 1.69
N VAL A 294 -3.08 7.17 1.06
CA VAL A 294 -3.29 6.13 0.04
C VAL A 294 -4.18 6.58 -1.12
N GLY A 295 -3.52 7.08 -2.16
CA GLY A 295 -4.14 7.48 -3.42
C GLY A 295 -4.73 8.89 -3.43
N ALA A 296 -4.70 9.50 -4.62
CA ALA A 296 -5.23 10.84 -4.93
C ALA A 296 -5.99 10.85 -6.26
N GLY A 297 -6.65 9.73 -6.63
CA GLY A 297 -7.33 9.57 -7.91
C GLY A 297 -8.80 10.01 -7.94
N VAL A 298 -9.44 10.24 -6.78
CA VAL A 298 -10.88 10.53 -6.70
C VAL A 298 -11.13 11.96 -6.20
N PRO A 299 -11.61 12.89 -7.06
CA PRO A 299 -11.72 14.33 -6.71
C PRO A 299 -12.52 14.64 -5.44
N SER A 300 -13.62 13.91 -5.18
CA SER A 300 -14.42 14.09 -3.98
C SER A 300 -13.68 13.70 -2.69
N ILE A 301 -12.89 12.62 -2.74
CA ILE A 301 -12.06 12.15 -1.63
C ILE A 301 -10.84 13.06 -1.47
N ASN A 302 -10.27 13.54 -2.57
CA ASN A 302 -9.13 14.47 -2.56
C ASN A 302 -9.45 15.75 -1.81
N ARG A 303 -10.70 16.27 -1.95
CA ARG A 303 -11.15 17.46 -1.21
C ARG A 303 -11.08 17.23 0.31
N TYR A 304 -11.43 16.03 0.77
CA TYR A 304 -11.29 15.67 2.19
C TYR A 304 -9.81 15.60 2.60
N LYS A 305 -9.01 14.82 1.88
CA LYS A 305 -7.59 14.61 2.19
C LYS A 305 -6.78 15.90 2.20
N ALA A 306 -7.09 16.82 1.28
CA ALA A 306 -6.42 18.13 1.17
C ALA A 306 -6.56 19.01 2.42
N LYS A 307 -7.53 18.75 3.31
CA LYS A 307 -7.70 19.48 4.57
C LYS A 307 -6.47 19.38 5.49
N PHE A 308 -5.72 18.28 5.40
CA PHE A 308 -4.55 17.99 6.23
C PHE A 308 -3.25 18.55 5.65
N ASN A 309 -3.34 19.36 4.59
CA ASN A 309 -2.20 19.98 3.89
C ASN A 309 -1.11 18.98 3.45
N PRO A 310 -1.47 17.86 2.81
CA PRO A 310 -0.52 16.87 2.35
C PRO A 310 0.30 17.39 1.16
N ARG A 311 1.47 16.78 0.92
CA ARG A 311 2.17 16.85 -0.36
C ARG A 311 1.59 15.83 -1.33
N LEU A 312 1.58 16.19 -2.61
CA LEU A 312 1.27 15.24 -3.67
C LEU A 312 2.55 14.49 -4.04
N GLU A 313 2.54 13.17 -3.88
CA GLU A 313 3.65 12.29 -4.24
C GLU A 313 3.26 11.35 -5.37
N ILE A 314 4.26 10.89 -6.12
CA ILE A 314 4.07 10.05 -7.30
C ILE A 314 4.42 8.61 -6.95
N HIS A 315 3.56 7.69 -7.36
CA HIS A 315 3.88 6.29 -7.56
C HIS A 315 3.72 5.95 -9.04
N PHE A 316 4.24 4.80 -9.46
CA PHE A 316 4.17 4.42 -10.87
C PHE A 316 3.31 3.16 -11.05
N GLU A 317 2.37 3.23 -11.98
CA GLU A 317 1.74 2.06 -12.58
C GLU A 317 2.54 1.67 -13.83
N ILE A 318 3.04 0.44 -13.82
CA ILE A 318 3.92 -0.11 -14.85
C ILE A 318 3.19 -1.28 -15.49
N THR A 319 2.96 -1.23 -16.78
CA THR A 319 2.18 -2.25 -17.47
C THR A 319 2.85 -2.68 -18.77
N ALA A 320 2.68 -3.95 -19.13
CA ALA A 320 2.95 -4.44 -20.48
C ALA A 320 1.91 -5.50 -20.86
N GLY A 321 1.56 -5.60 -22.10
CA GLY A 321 0.59 -6.56 -22.60
C GLY A 321 0.82 -6.95 -24.04
N THR A 322 0.36 -8.14 -24.43
CA THR A 322 0.32 -8.55 -25.83
C THR A 322 -0.68 -7.67 -26.59
N PHE A 323 -0.30 -7.27 -27.79
CA PHE A 323 -1.03 -6.34 -28.67
C PHE A 323 -2.56 -6.53 -28.62
N GLY A 324 -3.28 -5.50 -28.16
CA GLY A 324 -4.74 -5.47 -28.08
C GLY A 324 -5.34 -5.80 -26.70
N LEU A 325 -4.60 -6.44 -25.79
CA LEU A 325 -5.06 -6.67 -24.41
C LEU A 325 -5.04 -5.39 -23.58
N ASP A 326 -4.08 -4.53 -23.79
CA ASP A 326 -3.96 -3.21 -23.17
C ASP A 326 -5.20 -2.37 -23.44
N VAL A 327 -5.67 -2.36 -24.70
CA VAL A 327 -6.87 -1.63 -25.14
C VAL A 327 -8.13 -2.24 -24.48
N VAL A 328 -8.20 -3.56 -24.34
CA VAL A 328 -9.33 -4.25 -23.70
C VAL A 328 -9.35 -3.96 -22.20
N VAL A 329 -8.21 -4.03 -21.52
CA VAL A 329 -8.08 -3.74 -20.09
C VAL A 329 -8.39 -2.28 -19.80
N ASP A 330 -7.87 -1.35 -20.60
CA ASP A 330 -8.15 0.09 -20.46
C ASP A 330 -9.62 0.43 -20.73
N ARG A 331 -10.24 -0.21 -21.72
CA ARG A 331 -11.67 -0.03 -21.99
C ARG A 331 -12.54 -0.61 -20.88
N TYR A 332 -12.15 -1.73 -20.30
CA TYR A 332 -12.84 -2.33 -19.15
C TYR A 332 -12.72 -1.46 -17.90
N ARG A 333 -11.56 -0.82 -17.67
CA ARG A 333 -11.35 0.15 -16.58
C ARG A 333 -12.20 1.41 -16.71
N LYS A 334 -12.40 1.91 -17.94
CA LYS A 334 -13.22 3.12 -18.22
C LYS A 334 -14.73 2.86 -18.14
N LEU A 335 -15.15 1.61 -18.15
CA LEU A 335 -16.56 1.18 -18.04
C LEU A 335 -16.97 0.77 -16.63
N ARG A 336 -16.05 0.79 -15.67
CA ARG A 336 -16.27 0.60 -14.24
C ARG A 336 -15.97 1.89 -13.47
#